data_416898a3702b98b654b4573a59361a07
#
_entry.id   416898a3702b98b654b4573a59361a07
#
_cell.length_a   1.000
_cell.length_b   1.000
_cell.length_c   1.000
_cell.angle_alpha   90.00
_cell.angle_beta   90.00
_cell.angle_gamma   90.00
#
_symmetry.space_group_name_H-M   'P 1'
#
loop_
_entity.id
_entity.type
_entity.pdbx_description
1 polymer ?
#
loop_
_entity_poly.entity_id
_entity_poly.type
_entity_poly.pdbx_seq_one_letter_code
_entity_poly.pdbx_strand_id
1 'polypeptide(L)'
;YGQHFDNNIDPKDAGAKLIKRNLSDIAAMGGNPSHALLTLLCGGDLHLEWLSEFIKGVRENCENYKVQLVGGDISSLSPGQFSSVLSLYGYLGQDPLLRSGSQSGDAIYVTGNLGGSRISKHYNFLPRLAEGRWLAESGACSALIDLTDGIAKDLRELVPKLCAAYLILERIPISE
;
A
#
# COMPACT_ATOMS: atom_id res chain seq x y z
N TYR A 1 -9.03 0.05 13.68
CA TYR A 1 -8.39 0.70 14.82
C TYR A 1 -7.64 -0.34 15.66
N GLY A 2 -6.51 0.04 16.27
CA GLY A 2 -5.70 -0.85 17.11
C GLY A 2 -4.78 -1.83 16.38
N GLN A 3 -4.97 -2.06 15.09
CA GLN A 3 -4.18 -3.01 14.31
C GLN A 3 -3.31 -2.31 13.25
N HIS A 4 -3.88 -1.39 12.47
CA HIS A 4 -3.17 -0.66 11.41
C HIS A 4 -2.83 0.77 11.80
N PHE A 5 -3.50 1.31 12.78
CA PHE A 5 -3.25 2.61 13.40
C PHE A 5 -3.84 2.65 14.82
N ASP A 6 -3.36 3.56 15.63
CA ASP A 6 -3.77 3.80 17.01
C ASP A 6 -3.97 5.31 17.26
N ASN A 7 -4.10 5.71 18.52
CA ASN A 7 -4.30 7.12 18.92
C ASN A 7 -3.09 8.03 18.65
N ASN A 8 -1.93 7.47 18.30
CA ASN A 8 -0.71 8.25 18.08
C ASN A 8 -0.60 8.78 16.65
N ILE A 9 -1.47 8.32 15.73
CA ILE A 9 -1.49 8.79 14.35
C ILE A 9 -2.57 9.86 14.18
N ASP A 10 -2.23 10.94 13.50
CA ASP A 10 -3.22 11.93 13.09
C ASP A 10 -4.32 11.28 12.23
N PRO A 11 -5.61 11.57 12.47
CA PRO A 11 -6.71 10.99 11.70
C PRO A 11 -6.59 11.24 10.20
N LYS A 12 -6.07 12.39 9.79
CA LYS A 12 -5.80 12.71 8.39
C LYS A 12 -4.73 11.78 7.81
N ASP A 13 -3.66 11.49 8.55
CA ASP A 13 -2.63 10.54 8.13
C ASP A 13 -3.14 9.09 8.09
N ALA A 14 -4.04 8.73 9.01
CA ALA A 14 -4.70 7.43 8.97
C ALA A 14 -5.54 7.24 7.70
N GLY A 15 -6.29 8.29 7.30
CA GLY A 15 -7.03 8.31 6.04
C GLY A 15 -6.11 8.25 4.81
N ALA A 16 -5.03 9.02 4.82
CA ALA A 16 -4.00 8.99 3.77
C ALA A 16 -3.36 7.61 3.62
N LYS A 17 -3.02 6.97 4.74
CA LYS A 17 -2.46 5.61 4.76
C LYS A 17 -3.40 4.59 4.13
N LEU A 18 -4.71 4.69 4.37
CA LEU A 18 -5.70 3.78 3.77
C LEU A 18 -5.62 3.79 2.24
N ILE A 19 -5.59 4.96 1.62
CA ILE A 19 -5.44 5.10 0.16
C ILE A 19 -4.07 4.61 -0.30
N LYS A 20 -3.00 5.07 0.33
CA LYS A 20 -1.62 4.77 -0.09
C LYS A 20 -1.31 3.27 -0.08
N ARG A 21 -1.83 2.52 0.90
CA ARG A 21 -1.65 1.07 0.93
C ARG A 21 -2.27 0.38 -0.27
N ASN A 22 -3.50 0.74 -0.63
CA ASN A 22 -4.17 0.17 -1.81
C ASN A 22 -3.48 0.61 -3.12
N LEU A 23 -2.94 1.83 -3.17
CA LEU A 23 -2.13 2.28 -4.30
C LEU A 23 -0.82 1.49 -4.44
N SER A 24 -0.25 1.03 -3.33
CA SER A 24 0.92 0.14 -3.32
C SER A 24 0.62 -1.19 -4.01
N ASP A 25 -0.54 -1.79 -3.76
CA ASP A 25 -0.98 -3.01 -4.45
C ASP A 25 -1.14 -2.79 -5.97
N ILE A 26 -1.72 -1.66 -6.38
CA ILE A 26 -1.82 -1.28 -7.81
C ILE A 26 -0.43 -1.10 -8.43
N ALA A 27 0.49 -0.45 -7.71
CA ALA A 27 1.87 -0.26 -8.15
C ALA A 27 2.61 -1.59 -8.33
N ALA A 28 2.41 -2.55 -7.42
CA ALA A 28 3.00 -3.88 -7.49
C ALA A 28 2.55 -4.70 -8.72
N MET A 29 1.43 -4.31 -9.35
CA MET A 29 0.95 -4.91 -10.59
C MET A 29 1.32 -4.11 -11.85
N GLY A 30 1.98 -2.96 -11.69
CA GLY A 30 2.25 -2.04 -12.80
C GLY A 30 1.01 -1.29 -13.30
N GLY A 31 -0.03 -1.20 -12.47
CA GLY A 31 -1.33 -0.64 -12.85
C GLY A 31 -1.45 0.87 -12.67
N ASN A 32 -2.55 1.40 -13.19
CA ASN A 32 -2.98 2.78 -13.01
C ASN A 32 -4.26 2.80 -12.18
N PRO A 33 -4.28 3.47 -11.02
CA PRO A 33 -5.49 3.58 -10.22
C PRO A 33 -6.53 4.45 -10.92
N SER A 34 -7.82 4.22 -10.64
CA SER A 34 -8.91 4.99 -11.27
C SER A 34 -10.05 5.33 -10.32
N HIS A 35 -10.66 4.35 -9.68
CA HIS A 35 -11.86 4.54 -8.87
C HIS A 35 -11.73 3.81 -7.54
N ALA A 36 -12.41 4.34 -6.51
CA ALA A 36 -12.47 3.71 -5.21
C ALA A 36 -13.88 3.74 -4.61
N LEU A 37 -14.18 2.72 -3.81
CA LEU A 37 -15.33 2.67 -2.91
C LEU A 37 -14.83 2.65 -1.46
N LEU A 38 -15.41 3.49 -0.59
CA LEU A 38 -15.04 3.59 0.81
C LEU A 38 -16.20 3.16 1.70
N THR A 39 -16.03 2.10 2.46
CA THR A 39 -16.97 1.70 3.50
C THR A 39 -16.40 2.04 4.87
N LEU A 40 -17.21 2.69 5.68
CA LEU A 40 -16.88 3.08 7.06
C LEU A 40 -17.80 2.34 8.03
N LEU A 41 -17.21 1.78 9.08
CA LEU A 41 -17.91 1.13 10.17
C LEU A 41 -17.54 1.87 11.46
N CYS A 42 -18.51 2.56 12.05
CA CYS A 42 -18.27 3.55 13.10
C CYS A 42 -19.01 3.19 14.39
N GLY A 43 -18.33 3.20 15.52
CA GLY A 43 -18.97 3.21 16.83
C GLY A 43 -19.72 4.52 17.06
N GLY A 44 -20.85 4.46 17.78
CA GLY A 44 -21.69 5.63 18.01
C GLY A 44 -21.05 6.74 18.88
N ASP A 45 -19.91 6.46 19.47
CA ASP A 45 -19.10 7.37 20.29
C ASP A 45 -17.92 7.99 19.51
N LEU A 46 -17.80 7.70 18.21
CA LEU A 46 -16.74 8.27 17.37
C LEU A 46 -16.95 9.78 17.19
N HIS A 47 -15.94 10.58 17.53
CA HIS A 47 -16.00 12.04 17.36
C HIS A 47 -16.06 12.44 15.88
N LEU A 48 -16.99 13.31 15.54
CA LEU A 48 -17.20 13.78 14.16
C LEU A 48 -15.98 14.52 13.61
N GLU A 49 -15.28 15.29 14.46
CA GLU A 49 -14.04 15.97 14.05
C GLU A 49 -12.98 14.96 13.62
N TRP A 50 -12.81 13.87 14.37
CA TRP A 50 -11.87 12.81 14.02
C TRP A 50 -12.22 12.17 12.66
N LEU A 51 -13.51 11.84 12.49
CA LEU A 51 -13.99 11.24 11.24
C LEU A 51 -13.84 12.21 10.05
N SER A 52 -14.10 13.50 10.26
CA SER A 52 -13.95 14.53 9.24
C SER A 52 -12.50 14.63 8.75
N GLU A 53 -11.53 14.68 9.66
CA GLU A 53 -10.10 14.73 9.29
C GLU A 53 -9.64 13.42 8.64
N PHE A 54 -10.14 12.25 9.07
CA PHE A 54 -9.88 10.98 8.41
C PHE A 54 -10.37 10.99 6.95
N ILE A 55 -11.62 11.40 6.72
CA ILE A 55 -12.20 11.51 5.37
C ILE A 55 -11.42 12.52 4.51
N LYS A 56 -10.99 13.63 5.10
CA LYS A 56 -10.16 14.62 4.42
C LYS A 56 -8.84 14.02 3.95
N GLY A 57 -8.17 13.23 4.79
CA GLY A 57 -6.96 12.50 4.41
C GLY A 57 -7.18 11.54 3.25
N VAL A 58 -8.32 10.83 3.25
CA VAL A 58 -8.73 9.97 2.13
C VAL A 58 -8.91 10.79 0.85
N ARG A 59 -9.71 11.87 0.90
CA ARG A 59 -10.07 12.69 -0.27
C ARG A 59 -8.85 13.37 -0.89
N GLU A 60 -8.01 14.03 -0.10
CA GLU A 60 -6.80 14.69 -0.58
C GLU A 60 -5.86 13.71 -1.31
N ASN A 61 -5.73 12.48 -0.79
CA ASN A 61 -4.91 11.48 -1.46
C ASN A 61 -5.59 10.90 -2.69
N CYS A 62 -6.91 10.74 -2.70
CA CYS A 62 -7.65 10.41 -3.91
C CYS A 62 -7.40 11.46 -5.02
N GLU A 63 -7.47 12.74 -4.69
CA GLU A 63 -7.20 13.86 -5.63
C GLU A 63 -5.76 13.83 -6.13
N ASN A 64 -4.79 13.70 -5.22
CA ASN A 64 -3.36 13.67 -5.54
C ASN A 64 -2.99 12.54 -6.51
N TYR A 65 -3.61 11.39 -6.36
CA TYR A 65 -3.36 10.21 -7.20
C TYR A 65 -4.41 10.01 -8.31
N LYS A 66 -5.29 11.00 -8.53
CA LYS A 66 -6.34 10.98 -9.57
C LYS A 66 -7.29 9.78 -9.45
N VAL A 67 -7.60 9.38 -8.24
CA VAL A 67 -8.59 8.35 -7.93
C VAL A 67 -9.94 9.02 -7.70
N GLN A 68 -10.97 8.55 -8.37
CA GLN A 68 -12.34 9.01 -8.14
C GLN A 68 -13.00 8.18 -7.05
N LEU A 69 -13.37 8.82 -5.94
CA LEU A 69 -14.19 8.18 -4.91
C LEU A 69 -15.65 8.19 -5.40
N VAL A 70 -16.12 7.05 -5.89
CA VAL A 70 -17.40 6.94 -6.63
C VAL A 70 -18.55 6.45 -5.77
N GLY A 71 -18.31 6.09 -4.53
CA GLY A 71 -19.34 5.66 -3.59
C GLY A 71 -18.77 4.95 -2.37
N GLY A 72 -19.65 4.31 -1.64
CA GLY A 72 -19.32 3.56 -0.43
C GLY A 72 -20.54 3.42 0.47
N ASP A 73 -20.30 3.11 1.74
CA ASP A 73 -21.34 2.92 2.74
C ASP A 73 -20.84 3.34 4.13
N ILE A 74 -21.79 3.64 5.02
CA ILE A 74 -21.52 3.87 6.44
C ILE A 74 -22.43 2.98 7.25
N SER A 75 -21.85 2.18 8.14
CA SER A 75 -22.58 1.26 9.02
C SER A 75 -22.11 1.41 10.46
N SER A 76 -22.92 0.91 11.39
CA SER A 76 -22.68 1.02 12.82
C SER A 76 -21.85 -0.13 13.37
N LEU A 77 -20.97 0.19 14.33
CA LEU A 77 -20.29 -0.77 15.21
C LEU A 77 -20.60 -0.49 16.68
N SER A 78 -20.19 -1.38 17.54
CA SER A 78 -20.20 -1.14 18.99
C SER A 78 -19.34 0.07 19.35
N PRO A 79 -19.67 0.80 20.45
CA PRO A 79 -18.85 1.90 20.94
C PRO A 79 -17.36 1.54 21.07
N GLY A 80 -16.47 2.48 20.84
CA GLY A 80 -15.02 2.30 20.87
C GLY A 80 -14.43 1.60 19.64
N GLN A 81 -15.24 1.21 18.66
CA GLN A 81 -14.77 0.53 17.46
C GLN A 81 -14.83 1.43 16.22
N PHE A 82 -13.82 1.31 15.39
CA PHE A 82 -13.78 1.91 14.05
C PHE A 82 -13.09 0.96 13.08
N SER A 83 -13.67 0.79 11.91
CA SER A 83 -13.04 0.09 10.78
C SER A 83 -13.35 0.80 9.47
N SER A 84 -12.42 0.71 8.54
CA SER A 84 -12.60 1.23 7.20
C SER A 84 -12.12 0.22 6.17
N VAL A 85 -12.88 0.07 5.10
CA VAL A 85 -12.56 -0.79 3.96
C VAL A 85 -12.55 0.06 2.72
N LEU A 86 -11.47 -0.03 1.95
CA LEU A 86 -11.35 0.61 0.65
C LEU A 86 -11.22 -0.47 -0.42
N SER A 87 -12.08 -0.40 -1.43
CA SER A 87 -11.93 -1.17 -2.65
C SER A 87 -11.40 -0.23 -3.74
N LEU A 88 -10.19 -0.50 -4.24
CA LEU A 88 -9.55 0.32 -5.25
C LEU A 88 -9.51 -0.43 -6.58
N TYR A 89 -9.93 0.24 -7.63
CA TYR A 89 -9.93 -0.26 -9.00
C TYR A 89 -8.95 0.53 -9.85
N GLY A 90 -8.38 -0.17 -10.81
CA GLY A 90 -7.46 0.42 -11.77
C GLY A 90 -7.52 -0.30 -13.11
N TYR A 91 -6.66 0.08 -14.01
CA TYR A 91 -6.51 -0.55 -15.31
C TYR A 91 -5.04 -0.80 -15.60
N LEU A 92 -4.79 -1.78 -16.45
CA LEU A 92 -3.48 -2.18 -16.94
C LEU A 92 -3.36 -1.79 -18.41
N GLY A 93 -2.20 -1.30 -18.82
CA GLY A 93 -1.85 -1.06 -20.20
C GLY A 93 -1.21 -2.28 -20.88
N GLN A 94 -0.77 -3.23 -20.09
CA GLN A 94 -0.09 -4.48 -20.46
C GLN A 94 -0.45 -5.58 -19.45
N ASP A 95 0.12 -6.76 -19.62
CA ASP A 95 -0.04 -7.85 -18.67
C ASP A 95 0.45 -7.45 -17.27
N PRO A 96 -0.27 -7.85 -16.21
CA PRO A 96 0.11 -7.51 -14.85
C PRO A 96 1.43 -8.16 -14.44
N LEU A 97 2.25 -7.43 -13.71
CA LEU A 97 3.34 -8.06 -12.96
C LEU A 97 2.74 -8.91 -11.83
N LEU A 98 3.28 -10.10 -11.66
CA LEU A 98 2.83 -11.06 -10.66
C LEU A 98 3.93 -11.32 -9.63
N ARG A 99 3.57 -11.89 -8.50
CA ARG A 99 4.53 -12.41 -7.51
C ARG A 99 5.26 -13.65 -8.02
N SER A 100 4.63 -14.38 -8.93
CA SER A 100 5.21 -15.57 -9.60
C SER A 100 5.82 -15.16 -10.94
N GLY A 101 6.97 -15.72 -11.26
CA GLY A 101 7.65 -15.44 -12.53
C GLY A 101 9.17 -15.28 -12.38
N SER A 102 9.63 -15.05 -11.14
CA SER A 102 11.06 -15.01 -10.84
C SER A 102 11.76 -16.34 -11.12
N GLN A 103 13.02 -16.27 -11.51
CA GLN A 103 13.83 -17.41 -11.89
C GLN A 103 15.18 -17.42 -11.17
N SER A 104 15.82 -18.57 -11.13
CA SER A 104 17.19 -18.67 -10.61
C SER A 104 18.12 -17.80 -11.46
N GLY A 105 18.89 -16.95 -10.83
CA GLY A 105 19.78 -15.99 -11.50
C GLY A 105 19.22 -14.58 -11.59
N ASP A 106 17.94 -14.35 -11.27
CA ASP A 106 17.36 -13.00 -11.22
C ASP A 106 18.01 -12.17 -10.11
N ALA A 107 18.22 -10.88 -10.39
CA ALA A 107 18.69 -9.92 -9.41
C ALA A 107 17.51 -9.31 -8.63
N ILE A 108 17.72 -9.11 -7.33
CA ILE A 108 16.71 -8.54 -6.42
C ILE A 108 16.96 -7.05 -6.26
N TYR A 109 15.93 -6.23 -6.48
CA TYR A 109 15.96 -4.80 -6.32
C TYR A 109 14.83 -4.31 -5.41
N VAL A 110 15.03 -3.14 -4.80
CA VAL A 110 13.99 -2.38 -4.09
C VAL A 110 13.93 -0.94 -4.62
N THR A 111 12.75 -0.35 -4.63
CA THR A 111 12.50 1.00 -5.16
C THR A 111 12.70 2.11 -4.12
N GLY A 112 13.47 1.87 -3.09
CA GLY A 112 13.72 2.87 -2.04
C GLY A 112 14.41 2.26 -0.83
N ASN A 113 14.61 3.08 0.21
CA ASN A 113 15.27 2.64 1.44
C ASN A 113 14.30 1.85 2.33
N LEU A 114 14.80 0.81 2.95
CA LEU A 114 14.08 -0.02 3.94
C LEU A 114 14.25 0.54 5.36
N GLY A 115 13.36 0.15 6.27
CA GLY A 115 13.38 0.60 7.66
C GLY A 115 12.56 1.86 7.91
N GLY A 116 12.54 2.34 9.16
CA GLY A 116 11.82 3.54 9.59
C GLY A 116 10.30 3.39 9.75
N SER A 117 9.72 2.22 9.48
CA SER A 117 8.27 2.00 9.54
C SER A 117 7.68 2.34 10.91
N ARG A 118 8.32 1.94 12.00
CA ARG A 118 7.83 2.17 13.37
C ARG A 118 7.85 3.64 13.80
N ILE A 119 8.63 4.48 13.13
CA ILE A 119 8.73 5.91 13.44
C ILE A 119 7.62 6.69 12.72
N SER A 120 7.60 6.65 11.39
CA SER A 120 6.60 7.39 10.60
C SER A 120 6.37 6.81 9.21
N LYS A 121 7.31 6.03 8.69
CA LYS A 121 7.29 5.60 7.28
C LYS A 121 6.11 4.69 6.93
N HIS A 122 5.46 4.05 7.92
CA HIS A 122 4.27 3.23 7.68
C HIS A 122 3.02 4.01 7.26
N TYR A 123 3.03 5.34 7.40
CA TYR A 123 1.97 6.24 6.90
C TYR A 123 2.52 7.36 6.01
N ASN A 124 3.78 7.76 6.22
CA ASN A 124 4.43 8.80 5.45
C ASN A 124 5.32 8.19 4.35
N PHE A 125 4.71 7.46 3.42
CA PHE A 125 5.40 6.89 2.26
C PHE A 125 4.72 7.33 0.96
N LEU A 126 5.45 7.22 -0.15
CA LEU A 126 4.95 7.46 -1.50
C LEU A 126 4.72 6.11 -2.20
N PRO A 127 3.49 5.79 -2.63
CA PRO A 127 3.23 4.63 -3.48
C PRO A 127 4.05 4.70 -4.77
N ARG A 128 4.69 3.60 -5.13
CA ARG A 128 5.65 3.52 -6.24
C ARG A 128 4.97 3.27 -7.60
N LEU A 129 3.91 4.04 -7.90
CA LEU A 129 3.12 3.88 -9.13
C LEU A 129 3.93 4.11 -10.40
N ALA A 130 4.81 5.12 -10.40
CA ALA A 130 5.64 5.42 -11.57
C ALA A 130 6.66 4.31 -11.82
N GLU A 131 7.32 3.85 -10.75
CA GLU A 131 8.29 2.76 -10.81
C GLU A 131 7.62 1.44 -11.22
N GLY A 132 6.45 1.12 -10.65
CA GLY A 132 5.71 -0.09 -11.01
C GLY A 132 5.32 -0.13 -12.49
N ARG A 133 4.82 0.97 -13.02
CA ARG A 133 4.50 1.09 -14.46
C ARG A 133 5.73 0.93 -15.34
N TRP A 134 6.79 1.64 -15.00
CA TRP A 134 8.04 1.54 -15.76
C TRP A 134 8.58 0.11 -15.78
N LEU A 135 8.55 -0.58 -14.65
CA LEU A 135 8.95 -1.99 -14.57
C LEU A 135 8.09 -2.88 -15.45
N ALA A 136 6.76 -2.68 -15.45
CA ALA A 136 5.84 -3.45 -16.28
C ALA A 136 6.06 -3.18 -17.78
N GLU A 137 6.26 -1.92 -18.16
CA GLU A 137 6.49 -1.51 -19.56
C GLU A 137 7.87 -1.93 -20.09
N SER A 138 8.88 -2.01 -19.22
CA SER A 138 10.25 -2.33 -19.62
C SER A 138 10.45 -3.79 -20.04
N GLY A 139 9.57 -4.71 -19.60
CA GLY A 139 9.75 -6.14 -19.79
C GLY A 139 10.96 -6.75 -19.06
N ALA A 140 11.65 -5.96 -18.23
CA ALA A 140 12.85 -6.38 -17.51
C ALA A 140 12.56 -6.97 -16.13
N CYS A 141 11.30 -6.88 -15.66
CA CYS A 141 10.87 -7.35 -14.36
C CYS A 141 10.14 -8.69 -14.50
N SER A 142 10.69 -9.74 -13.92
CA SER A 142 10.12 -11.09 -13.96
C SER A 142 9.04 -11.31 -12.90
N ALA A 143 9.15 -10.66 -11.74
CA ALA A 143 8.19 -10.72 -10.64
C ALA A 143 8.26 -9.47 -9.76
N LEU A 144 7.13 -9.06 -9.20
CA LEU A 144 7.04 -7.87 -8.35
C LEU A 144 6.11 -8.11 -7.17
N ILE A 145 6.43 -7.51 -6.03
CA ILE A 145 5.61 -7.44 -4.83
C ILE A 145 5.84 -6.10 -4.16
N ASP A 146 4.84 -5.56 -3.49
CA ASP A 146 5.05 -4.45 -2.57
C ASP A 146 5.55 -4.93 -1.20
N LEU A 147 6.25 -4.07 -0.48
CA LEU A 147 6.77 -4.39 0.86
C LEU A 147 5.83 -3.85 1.93
N THR A 148 5.06 -4.74 2.55
CA THR A 148 4.08 -4.42 3.59
C THR A 148 4.43 -4.99 4.95
N ASP A 149 4.92 -6.23 4.99
CA ASP A 149 5.25 -6.96 6.20
C ASP A 149 6.76 -7.03 6.47
N GLY A 150 7.55 -6.50 5.54
CA GLY A 150 9.00 -6.43 5.59
C GLY A 150 9.70 -7.46 4.71
N ILE A 151 10.93 -7.09 4.28
CA ILE A 151 11.67 -7.86 3.29
C ILE A 151 11.81 -9.35 3.64
N ALA A 152 11.97 -9.69 4.91
CA ALA A 152 12.16 -11.09 5.33
C ALA A 152 10.90 -11.96 5.09
N LYS A 153 9.72 -11.37 5.08
CA LYS A 153 8.46 -12.06 4.81
C LYS A 153 8.09 -11.95 3.34
N ASP A 154 8.05 -10.73 2.82
CA ASP A 154 7.52 -10.46 1.49
C ASP A 154 8.41 -11.05 0.39
N LEU A 155 9.74 -11.07 0.56
CA LEU A 155 10.65 -11.68 -0.39
C LEU A 155 10.39 -13.18 -0.60
N ARG A 156 9.90 -13.89 0.42
CA ARG A 156 9.58 -15.33 0.29
C ARG A 156 8.49 -15.61 -0.74
N GLU A 157 7.59 -14.64 -0.94
CA GLU A 157 6.52 -14.75 -1.94
C GLU A 157 7.04 -14.61 -3.39
N LEU A 158 8.23 -14.02 -3.56
CA LEU A 158 8.89 -13.90 -4.87
C LEU A 158 9.82 -15.07 -5.17
N VAL A 159 10.35 -15.75 -4.15
CA VAL A 159 11.36 -16.81 -4.35
C VAL A 159 10.69 -18.08 -4.88
N PRO A 160 11.14 -18.62 -6.05
CA PRO A 160 10.57 -19.85 -6.58
C PRO A 160 10.77 -21.03 -5.64
N LYS A 161 9.88 -22.01 -5.72
CA LYS A 161 10.03 -23.26 -4.97
C LYS A 161 11.41 -23.89 -5.29
N LEU A 162 12.08 -24.37 -4.26
CA LEU A 162 13.41 -25.00 -4.33
C LEU A 162 14.57 -24.03 -4.66
N CYS A 163 14.32 -22.72 -4.64
CA CYS A 163 15.34 -21.67 -4.75
C CYS A 163 15.60 -21.00 -3.41
N ALA A 164 16.68 -20.24 -3.32
CA ALA A 164 17.01 -19.38 -2.19
C ALA A 164 17.36 -17.97 -2.68
N ALA A 165 17.04 -16.96 -1.88
CA ALA A 165 17.47 -15.59 -2.09
C ALA A 165 18.74 -15.32 -1.28
N TYR A 166 19.75 -14.73 -1.91
CA TYR A 166 20.97 -14.28 -1.25
C TYR A 166 20.95 -12.77 -1.11
N LEU A 167 20.96 -12.28 0.13
CA LEU A 167 20.99 -10.87 0.44
C LEU A 167 22.37 -10.49 1.01
N ILE A 168 23.01 -9.53 0.39
CA ILE A 168 24.26 -8.94 0.86
C ILE A 168 23.88 -7.78 1.77
N LEU A 169 24.06 -7.90 3.08
CA LEU A 169 23.58 -6.94 4.08
C LEU A 169 24.06 -5.52 3.83
N GLU A 170 25.30 -5.36 3.41
CA GLU A 170 25.93 -4.07 3.12
C GLU A 170 25.35 -3.37 1.89
N ARG A 171 24.58 -4.10 1.07
CA ARG A 171 23.91 -3.59 -0.13
C ARG A 171 22.42 -3.30 0.08
N ILE A 172 21.89 -3.63 1.25
CA ILE A 172 20.48 -3.32 1.55
C ILE A 172 20.38 -1.82 1.86
N PRO A 173 19.61 -1.04 1.08
CA PRO A 173 19.46 0.38 1.33
C PRO A 173 18.60 0.58 2.59
N ILE A 174 19.15 1.19 3.62
CA ILE A 174 18.47 1.43 4.91
C ILE A 174 18.23 2.94 5.05
N SER A 175 17.05 3.30 5.58
CA SER A 175 16.75 4.68 5.99
C SER A 175 17.64 5.09 7.17
N GLU A 176 18.16 6.29 7.15
CA GLU A 176 18.84 6.94 8.26
C GLU A 176 17.87 7.17 9.43
#